data_85fc91ca297c63441c38ca71625e7f19
#
_entry.id   85fc91ca297c63441c38ca71625e7f19
#
_cell.length_a   1.000
_cell.length_b   1.000
_cell.length_c   1.000
_cell.angle_alpha   90.00
_cell.angle_beta   90.00
_cell.angle_gamma   90.00
#
_symmetry.space_group_name_H-M   'P 1'
#
loop_
_entity.id
_entity.type
_entity.pdbx_description
1 polymer ?
#
loop_
_entity_poly.entity_id
_entity_poly.type
_entity_poly.pdbx_seq_one_letter_code
_entity_poly.pdbx_strand_id
1 'polypeptide(L)'
;PKAHLRIFLESAGTVDLEHVSLFPVDTWKERKNGLRKDLVQALYDIKPGVFRFPGGCIVEGTDEATRYEWKKTVGAVENRPLNENRWHYTFKHRFFPDYFQTYGLGFFEYFQLSEDIGAEPLPILNCGLVCQYQNDPDQQVSLSKLDSYIQDALDLIEFANGDVTTTWGKVRADMGHPAPFNLKFLGIGNEQWGPEYPERLKQFVEVLRKAHPEIKIVGSSGPQSEGKDFDYLWPEMKNLKVDLVDEHFYRPESWFLAQGNRYDNYDRKGPKVFAGEYACHGKGKKWNHFNAALMEAAFMTGLERNADVVHMATYAPLFAHVEGWQWRPDLIWFDNLNSVRTCSYYVQQLYSHNKGTHVLPLTMDKKAVSGQEGQDGLFASAVWDKDEKACIVKIANTSDKAQPVSVTFNGLKKSDKLVEGKCITLQSADLDKDNTVEHPNVITPKESDVTIEGNVLNVEMAPKTFVLYKFVKASNK
;
A
#
# COMPACT_ATOMS: atom_id res chain seq x y z
N PRO A 1 -9.62 2.34 -30.85
CA PRO A 1 -9.13 2.05 -32.19
C PRO A 1 -7.70 1.53 -32.14
N LYS A 2 -7.39 0.54 -32.98
CA LYS A 2 -6.03 0.05 -33.14
C LYS A 2 -5.26 1.01 -34.05
N ALA A 3 -4.08 1.45 -33.61
CA ALA A 3 -3.20 2.30 -34.38
C ALA A 3 -1.86 1.57 -34.64
N HIS A 4 -1.17 1.97 -35.69
CA HIS A 4 0.15 1.46 -36.03
C HIS A 4 1.10 2.62 -36.25
N LEU A 5 2.24 2.61 -35.57
CA LEU A 5 3.37 3.46 -35.90
C LEU A 5 4.13 2.79 -37.06
N ARG A 6 4.42 3.54 -38.13
CA ARG A 6 5.23 3.06 -39.25
C ARG A 6 6.37 4.05 -39.49
N ILE A 7 7.55 3.53 -39.61
CA ILE A 7 8.74 4.28 -39.96
C ILE A 7 9.16 3.86 -41.39
N PHE A 8 9.23 4.83 -42.28
CA PHE A 8 9.62 4.59 -43.70
C PHE A 8 10.99 5.15 -43.93
N LEU A 9 11.82 4.37 -44.61
CA LEU A 9 13.11 4.82 -45.17
C LEU A 9 12.89 5.17 -46.63
N GLU A 10 13.15 6.43 -46.97
CA GLU A 10 12.90 6.92 -48.35
C GLU A 10 14.12 6.71 -49.29
N SER A 11 15.26 6.31 -48.73
CA SER A 11 16.47 6.02 -49.49
C SER A 11 17.28 4.89 -48.87
N ALA A 12 18.23 4.33 -49.61
CA ALA A 12 19.18 3.34 -49.10
C ALA A 12 20.10 4.00 -48.06
N GLY A 13 20.22 3.39 -46.86
CA GLY A 13 21.05 3.89 -45.76
C GLY A 13 20.92 3.02 -44.53
N THR A 14 21.68 3.34 -43.50
CA THR A 14 21.56 2.74 -42.15
C THR A 14 20.92 3.75 -41.23
N VAL A 15 19.94 3.31 -40.44
CA VAL A 15 19.28 4.11 -39.43
C VAL A 15 19.31 3.34 -38.11
N ASP A 16 19.84 3.94 -37.08
CA ASP A 16 19.80 3.45 -35.71
C ASP A 16 18.57 4.06 -35.02
N LEU A 17 17.74 3.21 -34.40
CA LEU A 17 16.54 3.60 -33.69
C LEU A 17 16.69 3.24 -32.22
N GLU A 18 16.54 4.24 -31.35
CA GLU A 18 16.59 4.08 -29.91
C GLU A 18 15.47 4.89 -29.26
N HIS A 19 14.98 4.42 -28.12
CA HIS A 19 13.96 5.10 -27.32
C HIS A 19 12.70 5.54 -28.08
N VAL A 20 12.23 4.69 -29.00
CA VAL A 20 10.96 4.96 -29.70
C VAL A 20 9.81 4.88 -28.67
N SER A 21 9.18 6.01 -28.40
CA SER A 21 8.12 6.10 -27.41
C SER A 21 6.91 6.88 -27.92
N LEU A 22 5.75 6.56 -27.39
CA LEU A 22 4.48 7.23 -27.69
C LEU A 22 3.77 7.52 -26.38
N PHE A 23 3.65 8.79 -26.05
CA PHE A 23 2.94 9.26 -24.88
C PHE A 23 1.64 9.98 -25.25
N PRO A 24 0.55 9.86 -24.45
CA PRO A 24 -0.62 10.68 -24.64
C PRO A 24 -0.29 12.15 -24.37
N VAL A 25 -1.04 13.05 -24.99
CA VAL A 25 -0.96 14.50 -24.70
C VAL A 25 -1.59 14.78 -23.34
N ASP A 26 -2.72 14.11 -23.01
CA ASP A 26 -3.41 14.25 -21.72
C ASP A 26 -2.76 13.33 -20.67
N THR A 27 -1.80 13.86 -19.96
CA THR A 27 -1.11 13.21 -18.84
C THR A 27 -1.50 13.85 -17.52
N TRP A 28 -1.12 13.22 -16.41
CA TRP A 28 -1.31 13.81 -15.08
C TRP A 28 -0.58 15.14 -14.95
N LYS A 29 -1.33 16.20 -14.55
CA LYS A 29 -0.84 17.59 -14.47
C LYS A 29 -0.22 18.10 -15.77
N GLU A 30 -0.64 17.54 -16.90
CA GLU A 30 -0.20 17.96 -18.26
C GLU A 30 1.34 17.88 -18.45
N ARG A 31 2.01 17.05 -17.69
CA ARG A 31 3.46 16.89 -17.78
C ARG A 31 3.82 16.19 -19.09
N LYS A 32 4.80 16.76 -19.81
CA LYS A 32 5.37 16.12 -21.00
C LYS A 32 5.92 14.74 -20.65
N ASN A 33 5.52 13.70 -21.41
CA ASN A 33 5.87 12.31 -21.15
C ASN A 33 5.47 11.85 -19.73
N GLY A 34 4.43 12.49 -19.17
CA GLY A 34 3.97 12.24 -17.81
C GLY A 34 3.19 10.94 -17.64
N LEU A 35 2.78 10.71 -16.42
CA LEU A 35 2.03 9.52 -16.03
C LEU A 35 0.61 9.54 -16.59
N ARG A 36 0.08 8.36 -16.82
CA ARG A 36 -1.28 8.14 -17.31
C ARG A 36 -2.31 8.68 -16.32
N LYS A 37 -3.12 9.62 -16.77
CA LYS A 37 -4.00 10.44 -15.94
C LYS A 37 -5.02 9.66 -15.14
N ASP A 38 -5.70 8.69 -15.77
CA ASP A 38 -6.74 7.89 -15.10
C ASP A 38 -6.18 6.99 -13.98
N LEU A 39 -4.95 6.47 -14.14
CA LEU A 39 -4.30 5.64 -13.14
C LEU A 39 -3.84 6.50 -11.93
N VAL A 40 -3.24 7.66 -12.19
CA VAL A 40 -2.87 8.57 -11.10
C VAL A 40 -4.10 9.13 -10.40
N GLN A 41 -5.18 9.44 -11.16
CA GLN A 41 -6.45 9.87 -10.57
C GLN A 41 -7.01 8.83 -9.61
N ALA A 42 -6.91 7.53 -9.96
CA ALA A 42 -7.35 6.47 -9.06
C ALA A 42 -6.54 6.42 -7.76
N LEU A 43 -5.22 6.66 -7.80
CA LEU A 43 -4.40 6.78 -6.58
C LEU A 43 -4.73 8.05 -5.78
N TYR A 44 -4.86 9.18 -6.47
CA TYR A 44 -5.22 10.46 -5.84
C TYR A 44 -6.57 10.38 -5.11
N ASP A 45 -7.54 9.70 -5.70
CA ASP A 45 -8.88 9.54 -5.12
C ASP A 45 -8.91 8.64 -3.87
N ILE A 46 -7.89 7.81 -3.64
CA ILE A 46 -7.73 7.06 -2.37
C ILE A 46 -7.34 7.99 -1.23
N LYS A 47 -6.62 9.09 -1.52
CA LYS A 47 -5.96 9.95 -0.52
C LYS A 47 -5.04 9.15 0.41
N PRO A 48 -4.05 8.46 -0.13
CA PRO A 48 -3.17 7.61 0.66
C PRO A 48 -2.31 8.45 1.61
N GLY A 49 -2.04 7.92 2.80
CA GLY A 49 -1.12 8.56 3.75
C GLY A 49 0.35 8.27 3.46
N VAL A 50 0.64 7.15 2.81
CA VAL A 50 1.99 6.70 2.45
C VAL A 50 1.97 6.01 1.08
N PHE A 51 3.08 6.13 0.35
CA PHE A 51 3.30 5.44 -0.91
C PHE A 51 4.62 4.69 -0.86
N ARG A 52 4.55 3.34 -0.85
CA ARG A 52 5.69 2.42 -0.82
C ARG A 52 6.11 2.09 -2.26
N PHE A 53 7.38 2.27 -2.57
CA PHE A 53 7.94 2.01 -3.90
C PHE A 53 9.40 1.54 -3.84
N PRO A 54 9.99 0.98 -4.90
CA PRO A 54 9.44 0.72 -6.24
C PRO A 54 8.52 -0.50 -6.30
N GLY A 55 8.46 -1.29 -5.27
CA GLY A 55 7.68 -2.51 -5.14
C GLY A 55 8.39 -3.56 -4.31
N GLY A 56 7.96 -4.82 -4.42
CA GLY A 56 8.44 -5.95 -3.64
C GLY A 56 9.74 -6.56 -4.18
N CYS A 57 9.68 -7.80 -4.65
CA CYS A 57 10.86 -8.57 -5.10
C CYS A 57 11.67 -7.92 -6.24
N ILE A 58 11.15 -6.89 -6.90
CA ILE A 58 11.93 -6.12 -7.90
C ILE A 58 13.10 -5.36 -7.26
N VAL A 59 13.01 -5.01 -5.97
CA VAL A 59 14.12 -4.37 -5.23
C VAL A 59 15.31 -5.31 -5.14
N GLU A 60 15.02 -6.58 -4.91
CA GLU A 60 16.02 -7.62 -4.70
C GLU A 60 16.69 -8.03 -6.01
N GLY A 61 15.91 -8.13 -7.10
CA GLY A 61 16.35 -8.73 -8.35
C GLY A 61 16.48 -10.25 -8.28
N THR A 62 16.76 -10.87 -9.39
CA THR A 62 17.06 -12.31 -9.47
C THR A 62 18.50 -12.59 -9.06
N ASP A 63 19.37 -11.66 -9.42
CA ASP A 63 20.81 -11.65 -9.14
C ASP A 63 21.28 -10.21 -8.86
N GLU A 64 22.56 -10.04 -8.54
CA GLU A 64 23.12 -8.73 -8.23
C GLU A 64 23.01 -7.75 -9.43
N ALA A 65 23.08 -8.24 -10.66
CA ALA A 65 23.04 -7.40 -11.86
C ALA A 65 21.65 -6.86 -12.16
N THR A 66 20.60 -7.61 -11.79
CA THR A 66 19.19 -7.27 -12.05
C THR A 66 18.48 -6.61 -10.86
N ARG A 67 19.19 -6.41 -9.72
CA ARG A 67 18.63 -5.65 -8.59
C ARG A 67 18.23 -4.24 -9.01
N TYR A 68 17.27 -3.67 -8.31
CA TYR A 68 16.84 -2.30 -8.57
C TYR A 68 17.86 -1.29 -7.99
N GLU A 69 18.60 -0.63 -8.86
CA GLU A 69 19.57 0.41 -8.50
C GLU A 69 18.96 1.79 -8.76
N TRP A 70 18.51 2.46 -7.72
CA TRP A 70 17.77 3.73 -7.85
C TRP A 70 18.57 4.81 -8.61
N LYS A 71 19.90 4.84 -8.49
CA LYS A 71 20.78 5.79 -9.20
C LYS A 71 20.68 5.65 -10.71
N LYS A 72 20.38 4.45 -11.21
CA LYS A 72 20.17 4.19 -12.65
C LYS A 72 18.79 4.67 -13.14
N THR A 73 17.93 5.12 -12.23
CA THR A 73 16.53 5.48 -12.52
C THR A 73 16.29 6.99 -12.46
N VAL A 74 17.33 7.79 -12.28
CA VAL A 74 17.30 9.26 -12.23
C VAL A 74 18.15 9.86 -13.34
N GLY A 75 17.98 11.15 -13.59
CA GLY A 75 18.59 11.81 -14.74
C GLY A 75 17.73 11.70 -16.00
N ALA A 76 18.31 12.00 -17.17
CA ALA A 76 17.61 11.97 -18.45
C ALA A 76 17.13 10.54 -18.79
N VAL A 77 15.88 10.39 -19.23
CA VAL A 77 15.25 9.07 -19.45
C VAL A 77 15.99 8.25 -20.50
N GLU A 78 16.51 8.90 -21.53
CA GLU A 78 17.30 8.28 -22.61
C GLU A 78 18.62 7.68 -22.14
N ASN A 79 19.10 8.05 -20.96
CA ASN A 79 20.34 7.53 -20.37
C ASN A 79 20.07 6.40 -19.35
N ARG A 80 18.81 6.09 -19.08
CA ARG A 80 18.45 5.05 -18.11
C ARG A 80 18.48 3.68 -18.78
N PRO A 81 19.13 2.67 -18.17
CA PRO A 81 19.26 1.35 -18.79
C PRO A 81 17.94 0.58 -18.74
N LEU A 82 17.81 -0.39 -19.63
CA LEU A 82 16.80 -1.42 -19.52
C LEU A 82 17.21 -2.41 -18.43
N ASN A 83 16.29 -2.75 -17.53
CA ASN A 83 16.51 -3.75 -16.48
C ASN A 83 15.54 -4.92 -16.64
N GLU A 84 16.03 -6.14 -16.48
CA GLU A 84 15.19 -7.32 -16.43
C GLU A 84 14.45 -7.38 -15.11
N ASN A 85 13.12 -7.47 -15.17
CA ASN A 85 12.31 -7.55 -13.95
C ASN A 85 12.41 -8.95 -13.35
N ARG A 86 12.49 -9.05 -12.04
CA ARG A 86 12.53 -10.31 -11.30
C ARG A 86 11.37 -11.26 -11.66
N TRP A 87 10.24 -10.75 -12.12
CA TRP A 87 9.08 -11.54 -12.51
C TRP A 87 9.10 -12.04 -13.96
N HIS A 88 10.09 -11.69 -14.71
CA HIS A 88 10.30 -12.04 -16.12
C HIS A 88 10.04 -13.54 -16.44
N TYR A 89 10.60 -14.47 -15.69
CA TYR A 89 10.48 -15.91 -15.98
C TYR A 89 9.64 -16.68 -14.96
N THR A 90 9.11 -16.04 -13.95
CA THR A 90 8.37 -16.72 -12.87
C THR A 90 7.11 -17.42 -13.38
N PHE A 91 6.51 -16.89 -14.44
CA PHE A 91 5.24 -17.36 -14.97
C PHE A 91 5.30 -17.55 -16.48
N LYS A 92 6.01 -18.56 -16.96
CA LYS A 92 6.21 -18.87 -18.39
C LYS A 92 4.92 -19.04 -19.21
N HIS A 93 3.79 -19.31 -18.57
CA HIS A 93 2.49 -19.45 -19.22
C HIS A 93 1.81 -18.11 -19.51
N ARG A 94 2.42 -17.00 -19.16
CA ARG A 94 1.89 -15.66 -19.39
C ARG A 94 2.03 -15.25 -20.84
N PHE A 95 1.14 -14.36 -21.26
CA PHE A 95 1.12 -13.82 -22.62
C PHE A 95 2.38 -13.03 -22.96
N PHE A 96 2.94 -12.33 -21.95
CA PHE A 96 4.20 -11.60 -22.08
C PHE A 96 5.26 -12.29 -21.21
N PRO A 97 6.08 -13.21 -21.77
CA PRO A 97 7.13 -13.87 -21.00
C PRO A 97 8.25 -12.89 -20.63
N ASP A 98 8.53 -11.91 -21.50
CA ASP A 98 9.60 -10.94 -21.28
C ASP A 98 9.05 -9.73 -20.53
N TYR A 99 9.57 -9.51 -19.31
CA TYR A 99 9.15 -8.41 -18.46
C TYR A 99 10.35 -7.56 -18.06
N PHE A 100 10.47 -6.41 -18.69
CA PHE A 100 11.57 -5.46 -18.50
C PHE A 100 11.06 -4.13 -17.95
N GLN A 101 11.93 -3.43 -17.22
CA GLN A 101 11.72 -2.07 -16.75
C GLN A 101 12.65 -1.14 -17.56
N THR A 102 12.06 -0.12 -18.16
CA THR A 102 12.81 0.92 -18.89
C THR A 102 13.30 2.03 -17.96
N TYR A 103 12.88 1.98 -16.68
CA TYR A 103 13.08 3.03 -15.70
C TYR A 103 12.49 4.40 -16.08
N GLY A 104 11.61 4.45 -17.06
CA GLY A 104 10.85 5.68 -17.36
C GLY A 104 10.00 6.16 -16.18
N LEU A 105 9.54 5.22 -15.32
CA LEU A 105 9.04 5.48 -13.98
C LEU A 105 10.16 5.09 -13.00
N GLY A 106 10.99 6.06 -12.65
CA GLY A 106 12.12 5.91 -11.73
C GLY A 106 11.88 6.58 -10.38
N PHE A 107 12.92 6.69 -9.56
CA PHE A 107 12.78 7.23 -8.21
C PHE A 107 12.35 8.69 -8.20
N PHE A 108 12.82 9.52 -9.13
CA PHE A 108 12.33 10.89 -9.25
C PHE A 108 10.81 10.94 -9.48
N GLU A 109 10.31 10.15 -10.42
CA GLU A 109 8.89 10.09 -10.75
C GLU A 109 8.06 9.49 -9.60
N TYR A 110 8.59 8.55 -8.83
CA TYR A 110 7.91 8.01 -7.63
C TYR A 110 7.82 9.07 -6.52
N PHE A 111 8.86 9.83 -6.27
CA PHE A 111 8.81 10.95 -5.31
C PHE A 111 7.83 12.03 -5.76
N GLN A 112 7.86 12.39 -7.04
CA GLN A 112 6.92 13.37 -7.60
C GLN A 112 5.47 12.86 -7.55
N LEU A 113 5.25 11.58 -7.80
CA LEU A 113 3.94 10.95 -7.67
C LEU A 113 3.47 10.96 -6.21
N SER A 114 4.34 10.66 -5.26
CA SER A 114 3.99 10.71 -3.83
C SER A 114 3.50 12.11 -3.44
N GLU A 115 4.21 13.15 -3.85
CA GLU A 115 3.81 14.55 -3.62
C GLU A 115 2.48 14.87 -4.32
N ASP A 116 2.31 14.43 -5.58
CA ASP A 116 1.10 14.68 -6.36
C ASP A 116 -0.17 14.09 -5.75
N ILE A 117 -0.06 12.92 -5.13
CA ILE A 117 -1.20 12.24 -4.49
C ILE A 117 -1.31 12.57 -2.99
N GLY A 118 -0.39 13.39 -2.46
CA GLY A 118 -0.39 13.82 -1.06
C GLY A 118 0.03 12.74 -0.06
N ALA A 119 0.87 11.78 -0.49
CA ALA A 119 1.36 10.67 0.32
C ALA A 119 2.81 10.89 0.76
N GLU A 120 3.16 10.43 1.95
CA GLU A 120 4.55 10.35 2.40
C GLU A 120 5.31 9.30 1.56
N PRO A 121 6.44 9.61 0.95
CA PRO A 121 7.23 8.64 0.21
C PRO A 121 7.89 7.64 1.15
N LEU A 122 7.82 6.36 0.80
CA LEU A 122 8.50 5.27 1.52
C LEU A 122 9.26 4.40 0.51
N PRO A 123 10.45 4.81 0.10
CA PRO A 123 11.31 4.01 -0.76
C PRO A 123 11.85 2.79 -0.01
N ILE A 124 11.97 1.67 -0.73
CA ILE A 124 12.61 0.45 -0.26
C ILE A 124 13.91 0.26 -1.04
N LEU A 125 15.01 0.02 -0.32
CA LEU A 125 16.32 -0.24 -0.92
C LEU A 125 16.80 -1.67 -0.70
N ASN A 126 17.60 -2.15 -1.65
CA ASN A 126 18.27 -3.43 -1.55
C ASN A 126 19.31 -3.41 -0.41
N CYS A 127 19.38 -4.47 0.37
CA CYS A 127 20.30 -4.64 1.51
C CYS A 127 21.48 -5.58 1.21
N GLY A 128 21.78 -5.83 -0.06
CA GLY A 128 22.81 -6.77 -0.46
C GLY A 128 22.34 -8.23 -0.49
N LEU A 129 21.03 -8.43 -0.45
CA LEU A 129 20.38 -9.72 -0.66
C LEU A 129 19.56 -9.68 -1.93
N VAL A 130 19.76 -10.68 -2.79
CA VAL A 130 18.88 -10.93 -3.94
C VAL A 130 17.71 -11.81 -3.52
N CYS A 131 16.69 -11.95 -4.37
CA CYS A 131 15.46 -12.66 -4.00
C CYS A 131 15.74 -14.10 -3.54
N GLN A 132 15.51 -14.37 -2.27
CA GLN A 132 15.84 -15.65 -1.65
C GLN A 132 14.93 -16.80 -2.11
N TYR A 133 13.81 -16.52 -2.77
CA TYR A 133 12.95 -17.56 -3.34
C TYR A 133 13.52 -18.24 -4.59
N GLN A 134 14.42 -17.59 -5.29
CA GLN A 134 14.82 -18.02 -6.63
C GLN A 134 16.31 -18.11 -6.85
N ASN A 135 17.12 -17.91 -5.84
CA ASN A 135 18.52 -17.83 -6.12
C ASN A 135 19.41 -18.77 -5.34
N ASP A 136 20.56 -18.92 -5.93
CA ASP A 136 21.74 -19.52 -5.35
C ASP A 136 22.20 -18.70 -4.14
N PRO A 137 22.34 -19.33 -2.95
CA PRO A 137 22.91 -18.65 -1.78
C PRO A 137 24.27 -17.99 -2.05
N ASP A 138 25.03 -18.48 -3.02
CA ASP A 138 26.34 -17.93 -3.41
C ASP A 138 26.25 -16.57 -4.13
N GLN A 139 25.05 -16.13 -4.52
CA GLN A 139 24.84 -14.83 -5.19
C GLN A 139 24.59 -13.67 -4.22
N GLN A 140 24.60 -13.94 -2.92
CA GLN A 140 24.45 -12.89 -1.93
C GLN A 140 25.71 -12.06 -1.81
N VAL A 141 25.55 -10.74 -1.72
CA VAL A 141 26.70 -9.83 -1.56
C VAL A 141 27.37 -10.08 -0.21
N SER A 142 28.70 -10.16 -0.19
CA SER A 142 29.44 -10.31 1.07
C SER A 142 29.30 -9.07 1.96
N LEU A 143 29.32 -9.25 3.27
CA LEU A 143 29.21 -8.15 4.23
C LEU A 143 30.27 -7.06 4.02
N SER A 144 31.46 -7.44 3.55
CA SER A 144 32.56 -6.50 3.24
C SER A 144 32.30 -5.59 2.04
N LYS A 145 31.26 -5.85 1.25
CA LYS A 145 30.84 -5.04 0.09
C LYS A 145 29.60 -4.18 0.36
N LEU A 146 29.05 -4.20 1.58
CA LEU A 146 27.85 -3.46 1.91
C LEU A 146 28.03 -1.94 1.92
N ASP A 147 29.25 -1.44 2.03
CA ASP A 147 29.51 0.00 2.08
C ASP A 147 28.89 0.75 0.87
N SER A 148 28.91 0.16 -0.32
CA SER A 148 28.30 0.77 -1.51
C SER A 148 26.77 0.82 -1.43
N TYR A 149 26.13 -0.18 -0.84
CA TYR A 149 24.68 -0.22 -0.61
C TYR A 149 24.25 0.78 0.48
N ILE A 150 25.06 0.91 1.53
CA ILE A 150 24.83 1.91 2.58
C ILE A 150 25.01 3.32 2.02
N GLN A 151 26.01 3.51 1.16
CA GLN A 151 26.21 4.79 0.48
C GLN A 151 25.04 5.12 -0.46
N ASP A 152 24.44 4.12 -1.13
CA ASP A 152 23.22 4.31 -1.92
C ASP A 152 22.04 4.82 -1.06
N ALA A 153 21.95 4.37 0.19
CA ALA A 153 20.93 4.87 1.12
C ALA A 153 21.19 6.31 1.56
N LEU A 154 22.44 6.66 1.87
CA LEU A 154 22.82 8.05 2.21
C LEU A 154 22.59 8.99 1.02
N ASP A 155 23.00 8.59 -0.17
CA ASP A 155 22.84 9.36 -1.39
C ASP A 155 21.36 9.56 -1.75
N LEU A 156 20.50 8.57 -1.45
CA LEU A 156 19.05 8.70 -1.66
C LEU A 156 18.44 9.74 -0.72
N ILE A 157 18.87 9.76 0.54
CA ILE A 157 18.42 10.77 1.50
C ILE A 157 18.88 12.16 1.02
N GLU A 158 20.12 12.29 0.54
CA GLU A 158 20.62 13.54 -0.05
C GLU A 158 19.82 13.91 -1.32
N PHE A 159 19.53 12.94 -2.20
CA PHE A 159 18.69 13.19 -3.38
C PHE A 159 17.31 13.72 -2.98
N ALA A 160 16.67 13.12 -1.99
CA ALA A 160 15.34 13.50 -1.57
C ALA A 160 15.31 14.82 -0.78
N ASN A 161 16.26 15.01 0.15
CA ASN A 161 16.20 16.07 1.16
C ASN A 161 17.36 17.09 1.07
N GLY A 162 18.43 16.76 0.35
CA GLY A 162 19.62 17.60 0.29
C GLY A 162 19.40 18.95 -0.41
N ASP A 163 20.22 19.92 -0.05
CA ASP A 163 20.25 21.22 -0.71
C ASP A 163 20.69 21.09 -2.18
N VAL A 164 20.26 22.01 -3.04
CA VAL A 164 20.60 22.01 -4.47
C VAL A 164 22.09 22.18 -4.76
N THR A 165 22.89 22.54 -3.77
CA THR A 165 24.36 22.62 -3.86
C THR A 165 25.05 21.28 -3.59
N THR A 166 24.35 20.31 -3.06
CA THR A 166 24.87 18.96 -2.84
C THR A 166 24.84 18.14 -4.13
N THR A 167 25.60 17.05 -4.19
CA THR A 167 25.69 16.24 -5.42
C THR A 167 24.32 15.72 -5.87
N TRP A 168 23.60 15.07 -5.00
CA TRP A 168 22.31 14.45 -5.34
C TRP A 168 21.13 15.42 -5.28
N GLY A 169 21.18 16.44 -4.40
CA GLY A 169 20.21 17.53 -4.41
C GLY A 169 20.26 18.34 -5.71
N LYS A 170 21.45 18.49 -6.30
CA LYS A 170 21.60 19.10 -7.63
C LYS A 170 20.96 18.24 -8.73
N VAL A 171 21.14 16.93 -8.71
CA VAL A 171 20.51 16.02 -9.68
C VAL A 171 18.99 16.16 -9.63
N ARG A 172 18.38 16.18 -8.42
CA ARG A 172 16.95 16.43 -8.25
C ARG A 172 16.53 17.77 -8.84
N ALA A 173 17.28 18.84 -8.57
CA ALA A 173 16.98 20.17 -9.07
C ALA A 173 17.09 20.25 -10.60
N ASP A 174 18.12 19.64 -11.20
CA ASP A 174 18.30 19.57 -12.65
C ASP A 174 17.17 18.80 -13.34
N MET A 175 16.55 17.85 -12.64
CA MET A 175 15.34 17.14 -13.10
C MET A 175 14.04 17.98 -12.93
N GLY A 176 14.13 19.22 -12.46
CA GLY A 176 13.02 20.15 -12.36
C GLY A 176 12.34 20.24 -10.99
N HIS A 177 12.94 19.66 -9.95
CA HIS A 177 12.41 19.74 -8.58
C HIS A 177 13.46 20.24 -7.57
N PRO A 178 13.70 21.57 -7.49
CA PRO A 178 14.70 22.13 -6.58
C PRO A 178 14.33 21.98 -5.09
N ALA A 179 13.04 21.94 -4.76
CA ALA A 179 12.57 21.76 -3.38
C ALA A 179 12.82 20.30 -2.89
N PRO A 180 13.06 20.08 -1.59
CA PRO A 180 13.16 18.74 -1.04
C PRO A 180 11.82 17.99 -1.09
N PHE A 181 11.85 16.68 -1.25
CA PHE A 181 10.68 15.79 -1.16
C PHE A 181 10.27 15.46 0.28
N ASN A 182 11.05 15.90 1.26
CA ASN A 182 10.81 15.68 2.70
C ASN A 182 10.69 14.20 3.09
N LEU A 183 11.60 13.38 2.59
CA LEU A 183 11.69 11.96 2.94
C LEU A 183 11.83 11.79 4.45
N LYS A 184 10.98 10.94 5.04
CA LYS A 184 10.93 10.64 6.48
C LYS A 184 11.14 9.17 6.79
N PHE A 185 10.89 8.29 5.83
CA PHE A 185 10.89 6.85 5.99
C PHE A 185 11.79 6.19 4.95
N LEU A 186 12.54 5.20 5.36
CA LEU A 186 13.40 4.42 4.47
C LEU A 186 13.32 2.95 4.84
N GLY A 187 12.87 2.11 3.91
CA GLY A 187 12.88 0.68 4.05
C GLY A 187 14.19 0.08 3.55
N ILE A 188 14.74 -0.86 4.31
CA ILE A 188 15.97 -1.59 3.99
C ILE A 188 15.67 -3.07 3.85
N GLY A 189 15.77 -3.58 2.63
CA GLY A 189 15.37 -4.94 2.27
C GLY A 189 13.88 -5.08 2.03
N ASN A 190 13.51 -6.14 1.31
CA ASN A 190 12.14 -6.53 1.03
C ASN A 190 11.97 -8.02 1.28
N GLU A 191 11.06 -8.41 2.17
CA GLU A 191 10.75 -9.81 2.47
C GLU A 191 11.95 -10.71 2.79
N GLN A 192 13.09 -10.15 3.17
CA GLN A 192 14.26 -10.94 3.53
C GLN A 192 14.01 -11.77 4.78
N TRP A 193 14.62 -12.97 4.82
CA TRP A 193 14.57 -13.86 5.98
C TRP A 193 15.95 -14.46 6.31
N GLY A 194 15.99 -15.24 7.39
CA GLY A 194 17.24 -15.85 7.88
C GLY A 194 18.14 -14.88 8.63
N PRO A 195 19.25 -15.38 9.19
CA PRO A 195 20.19 -14.56 9.98
C PRO A 195 20.95 -13.54 9.13
N GLU A 196 21.09 -13.76 7.84
CA GLU A 196 21.81 -12.89 6.92
C GLU A 196 21.18 -11.50 6.82
N TYR A 197 19.86 -11.38 7.02
CA TYR A 197 19.18 -10.10 6.93
C TYR A 197 19.47 -9.18 8.14
N PRO A 198 19.26 -9.60 9.41
CA PRO A 198 19.61 -8.74 10.56
C PRO A 198 21.07 -8.33 10.61
N GLU A 199 22.00 -9.18 10.16
CA GLU A 199 23.42 -8.85 10.11
C GLU A 199 23.70 -7.66 9.16
N ARG A 200 23.03 -7.63 8.00
CA ARG A 200 23.13 -6.54 7.03
C ARG A 200 22.41 -5.29 7.54
N LEU A 201 21.16 -5.44 7.96
CA LEU A 201 20.36 -4.33 8.46
C LEU A 201 21.04 -3.58 9.60
N LYS A 202 21.77 -4.30 10.49
CA LYS A 202 22.54 -3.70 11.57
C LYS A 202 23.52 -2.65 11.06
N GLN A 203 24.27 -2.95 9.99
CA GLN A 203 25.25 -2.01 9.43
C GLN A 203 24.57 -0.75 8.86
N PHE A 204 23.43 -0.91 8.17
CA PHE A 204 22.63 0.24 7.73
C PHE A 204 22.14 1.07 8.90
N VAL A 205 21.58 0.43 9.93
CA VAL A 205 21.04 1.13 11.11
C VAL A 205 22.11 1.95 11.80
N GLU A 206 23.30 1.37 12.02
CA GLU A 206 24.42 2.06 12.69
C GLU A 206 24.85 3.33 11.94
N VAL A 207 24.97 3.26 10.61
CA VAL A 207 25.38 4.40 9.80
C VAL A 207 24.26 5.43 9.67
N LEU A 208 23.04 4.99 9.34
CA LEU A 208 21.90 5.88 9.13
C LEU A 208 21.51 6.61 10.41
N ARG A 209 21.50 5.95 11.58
CA ARG A 209 21.21 6.62 12.85
C ARG A 209 22.23 7.71 13.21
N LYS A 210 23.49 7.55 12.80
CA LYS A 210 24.53 8.54 13.01
C LYS A 210 24.43 9.73 12.05
N ALA A 211 24.16 9.45 10.77
CA ALA A 211 24.14 10.46 9.72
C ALA A 211 22.79 11.18 9.62
N HIS A 212 21.68 10.45 9.77
CA HIS A 212 20.32 10.91 9.56
C HIS A 212 19.37 10.38 10.65
N PRO A 213 19.52 10.85 11.90
CA PRO A 213 18.70 10.40 13.04
C PRO A 213 17.20 10.75 12.86
N GLU A 214 16.87 11.68 11.97
CA GLU A 214 15.51 12.09 11.62
C GLU A 214 14.77 11.07 10.74
N ILE A 215 15.50 10.20 10.02
CA ILE A 215 14.92 9.20 9.14
C ILE A 215 14.48 7.99 9.94
N LYS A 216 13.24 7.60 9.75
CA LYS A 216 12.66 6.40 10.35
C LYS A 216 12.97 5.18 9.49
N ILE A 217 13.61 4.21 10.09
CA ILE A 217 14.04 2.98 9.43
C ILE A 217 12.93 1.94 9.52
N VAL A 218 12.59 1.35 8.38
CA VAL A 218 11.64 0.26 8.26
C VAL A 218 12.41 -1.03 7.96
N GLY A 219 12.29 -2.02 8.84
CA GLY A 219 12.85 -3.35 8.65
C GLY A 219 11.76 -4.37 8.31
N SER A 220 12.12 -5.48 7.70
CA SER A 220 11.19 -6.54 7.27
C SER A 220 11.05 -7.64 8.32
N SER A 221 9.85 -8.17 8.49
CA SER A 221 9.59 -9.39 9.26
C SER A 221 9.61 -10.67 8.40
N GLY A 222 10.10 -10.57 7.17
CA GLY A 222 10.10 -11.66 6.20
C GLY A 222 8.84 -11.71 5.33
N PRO A 223 8.72 -12.74 4.48
CA PRO A 223 7.64 -12.84 3.50
C PRO A 223 6.33 -13.39 4.08
N GLN A 224 6.35 -13.83 5.35
CA GLN A 224 5.22 -14.45 6.00
C GLN A 224 4.82 -13.66 7.26
N SER A 225 3.53 -13.72 7.56
CA SER A 225 2.95 -13.04 8.73
C SER A 225 2.99 -13.86 10.03
N GLU A 226 3.58 -15.03 9.99
CA GLU A 226 3.65 -15.99 11.10
C GLU A 226 4.65 -17.10 10.79
N GLY A 227 5.05 -17.89 11.79
CA GLY A 227 5.95 -19.02 11.66
C GLY A 227 7.41 -18.66 11.87
N LYS A 228 8.29 -19.64 11.60
CA LYS A 228 9.70 -19.60 12.02
C LYS A 228 10.44 -18.30 11.68
N ASP A 229 10.31 -17.81 10.45
CA ASP A 229 11.07 -16.64 10.00
C ASP A 229 10.51 -15.38 10.64
N PHE A 230 9.19 -15.23 10.70
CA PHE A 230 8.52 -14.13 11.40
C PHE A 230 8.88 -14.09 12.89
N ASP A 231 8.79 -15.25 13.56
CA ASP A 231 9.08 -15.37 14.99
C ASP A 231 10.54 -15.11 15.31
N TYR A 232 11.47 -15.36 14.38
CA TYR A 232 12.87 -15.02 14.47
C TYR A 232 13.12 -13.53 14.22
N LEU A 233 12.56 -12.97 13.16
CA LEU A 233 12.87 -11.60 12.71
C LEU A 233 12.27 -10.52 13.59
N TRP A 234 11.07 -10.71 14.14
CA TRP A 234 10.46 -9.70 15.00
C TRP A 234 11.31 -9.31 16.22
N PRO A 235 11.85 -10.24 17.02
CA PRO A 235 12.81 -9.93 18.08
C PRO A 235 14.06 -9.23 17.56
N GLU A 236 14.59 -9.63 16.40
CA GLU A 236 15.77 -8.99 15.81
C GLU A 236 15.48 -7.53 15.41
N MET A 237 14.31 -7.23 14.82
CA MET A 237 13.89 -5.85 14.51
C MET A 237 13.81 -5.00 15.79
N LYS A 238 13.30 -5.58 16.88
CA LYS A 238 13.25 -4.92 18.20
C LYS A 238 14.66 -4.67 18.77
N ASN A 239 15.56 -5.65 18.66
CA ASN A 239 16.97 -5.54 19.12
C ASN A 239 17.71 -4.45 18.32
N LEU A 240 17.50 -4.36 17.02
CA LEU A 240 18.08 -3.35 16.14
C LEU A 240 17.44 -1.96 16.30
N LYS A 241 16.33 -1.88 17.04
CA LYS A 241 15.60 -0.64 17.29
C LYS A 241 15.18 0.06 16.00
N VAL A 242 14.69 -0.69 15.02
CA VAL A 242 14.01 -0.10 13.86
C VAL A 242 12.78 0.66 14.32
N ASP A 243 12.31 1.65 13.55
CA ASP A 243 11.12 2.42 13.92
C ASP A 243 9.85 1.66 13.59
N LEU A 244 9.83 0.99 12.43
CA LEU A 244 8.72 0.18 11.98
C LEU A 244 9.18 -1.18 11.48
N VAL A 245 8.29 -2.16 11.63
CA VAL A 245 8.46 -3.50 11.06
C VAL A 245 7.42 -3.69 9.96
N ASP A 246 7.91 -3.98 8.77
CA ASP A 246 7.09 -4.25 7.58
C ASP A 246 6.60 -5.71 7.62
N GLU A 247 5.29 -5.87 7.81
CA GLU A 247 4.60 -7.17 7.82
C GLU A 247 3.86 -7.38 6.51
N HIS A 248 4.05 -8.55 5.90
CA HIS A 248 3.41 -8.94 4.65
C HIS A 248 2.47 -10.13 4.84
N PHE A 249 1.28 -10.05 4.26
CA PHE A 249 0.32 -11.16 4.33
C PHE A 249 -0.61 -11.24 3.13
N TYR A 250 -0.33 -12.22 2.30
CA TYR A 250 -1.18 -12.70 1.22
C TYR A 250 -1.82 -14.02 1.68
N ARG A 251 -3.03 -13.94 2.21
CA ARG A 251 -3.65 -15.05 2.95
C ARG A 251 -5.09 -15.29 2.50
N PRO A 252 -5.63 -16.50 2.73
CA PRO A 252 -7.01 -16.81 2.41
C PRO A 252 -7.99 -16.06 3.32
N GLU A 253 -9.24 -16.00 2.91
CA GLU A 253 -10.35 -15.35 3.60
C GLU A 253 -10.48 -15.77 5.07
N SER A 254 -10.34 -17.06 5.36
CA SER A 254 -10.42 -17.59 6.73
C SER A 254 -9.33 -17.04 7.65
N TRP A 255 -8.15 -16.77 7.12
CA TRP A 255 -7.06 -16.18 7.89
C TRP A 255 -7.40 -14.73 8.27
N PHE A 256 -7.90 -13.93 7.34
CA PHE A 256 -8.29 -12.55 7.61
C PHE A 256 -9.34 -12.46 8.72
N LEU A 257 -10.35 -13.35 8.71
CA LEU A 257 -11.35 -13.42 9.77
C LEU A 257 -10.75 -13.83 11.12
N ALA A 258 -9.83 -14.81 11.12
CA ALA A 258 -9.20 -15.28 12.34
C ALA A 258 -8.25 -14.25 12.99
N GLN A 259 -7.81 -13.25 12.22
CA GLN A 259 -6.81 -12.26 12.65
C GLN A 259 -7.42 -10.89 13.07
N GLY A 260 -8.72 -10.81 13.30
CA GLY A 260 -9.38 -9.55 13.69
C GLY A 260 -8.84 -8.93 14.99
N ASN A 261 -8.17 -9.70 15.84
CA ASN A 261 -7.54 -9.25 17.10
C ASN A 261 -6.00 -9.35 17.11
N ARG A 262 -5.37 -9.54 15.93
CA ARG A 262 -3.93 -9.78 15.79
C ARG A 262 -3.07 -8.82 16.60
N TYR A 263 -3.37 -7.55 16.53
CA TYR A 263 -2.53 -6.49 17.12
C TYR A 263 -2.91 -6.09 18.54
N ASP A 264 -3.96 -6.67 19.13
CA ASP A 264 -4.46 -6.29 20.44
C ASP A 264 -3.41 -6.46 21.57
N ASN A 265 -2.50 -7.42 21.41
CA ASN A 265 -1.48 -7.77 22.41
C ASN A 265 -0.04 -7.38 21.99
N TYR A 266 0.15 -6.65 20.88
CA TYR A 266 1.48 -6.19 20.50
C TYR A 266 2.05 -5.18 21.50
N ASP A 267 3.39 -5.19 21.64
CA ASP A 267 4.11 -4.26 22.53
C ASP A 267 3.97 -2.81 22.03
N ARG A 268 3.26 -1.99 22.80
CA ARG A 268 3.03 -0.57 22.46
C ARG A 268 4.30 0.29 22.56
N LYS A 269 5.33 -0.20 23.21
CA LYS A 269 6.61 0.51 23.40
C LYS A 269 7.70 0.11 22.39
N GLY A 270 7.49 -0.99 21.67
CA GLY A 270 8.41 -1.48 20.66
C GLY A 270 8.28 -0.74 19.32
N PRO A 271 8.93 -1.27 18.26
CA PRO A 271 8.74 -0.82 16.90
C PRO A 271 7.25 -0.83 16.53
N LYS A 272 6.86 0.09 15.66
CA LYS A 272 5.49 0.13 15.14
C LYS A 272 5.34 -0.83 13.97
N VAL A 273 4.11 -1.20 13.66
CA VAL A 273 3.80 -2.05 12.52
C VAL A 273 3.52 -1.19 11.29
N PHE A 274 4.12 -1.55 10.20
CA PHE A 274 3.74 -1.22 8.86
C PHE A 274 3.20 -2.49 8.19
N ALA A 275 1.90 -2.56 7.93
CA ALA A 275 1.32 -3.63 7.11
C ALA A 275 1.55 -3.27 5.64
N GLY A 276 2.78 -3.50 5.15
CA GLY A 276 3.29 -2.90 3.92
C GLY A 276 2.84 -3.59 2.64
N GLU A 277 2.54 -4.88 2.73
CA GLU A 277 1.93 -5.61 1.61
C GLU A 277 0.86 -6.56 2.11
N TYR A 278 -0.37 -6.37 1.69
CA TYR A 278 -1.42 -7.34 1.96
C TYR A 278 -2.53 -7.33 0.91
N ALA A 279 -3.11 -8.49 0.73
CA ALA A 279 -4.35 -8.70 0.00
C ALA A 279 -4.99 -10.03 0.41
N CYS A 280 -6.31 -10.07 0.46
CA CYS A 280 -7.05 -11.29 0.67
C CYS A 280 -7.04 -12.15 -0.59
N HIS A 281 -6.43 -13.33 -0.52
CA HIS A 281 -6.51 -14.35 -1.56
C HIS A 281 -7.84 -15.07 -1.45
N GLY A 282 -8.79 -14.71 -2.29
CA GLY A 282 -10.07 -15.40 -2.39
C GLY A 282 -9.95 -16.82 -2.92
N LYS A 283 -11.06 -17.54 -2.94
CA LYS A 283 -11.10 -18.93 -3.43
C LYS A 283 -10.98 -18.99 -4.95
N GLY A 284 -10.25 -19.96 -5.45
CA GLY A 284 -10.14 -20.28 -6.86
C GLY A 284 -9.41 -19.23 -7.68
N LYS A 285 -9.93 -18.91 -8.88
CA LYS A 285 -9.31 -17.98 -9.83
C LYS A 285 -9.79 -16.54 -9.69
N LYS A 286 -10.81 -16.29 -8.88
CA LYS A 286 -11.44 -14.99 -8.71
C LYS A 286 -10.88 -14.30 -7.47
N TRP A 287 -9.85 -13.49 -7.66
CA TRP A 287 -9.35 -12.59 -6.66
C TRP A 287 -9.94 -11.19 -6.89
N ASN A 288 -9.95 -10.31 -5.90
CA ASN A 288 -10.61 -9.01 -5.88
C ASN A 288 -12.16 -9.05 -5.99
N HIS A 289 -12.77 -10.19 -5.78
CA HIS A 289 -14.22 -10.31 -5.69
C HIS A 289 -14.72 -9.72 -4.36
N PHE A 290 -16.03 -9.49 -4.28
CA PHE A 290 -16.61 -8.79 -3.15
C PHE A 290 -16.32 -9.45 -1.79
N ASN A 291 -16.36 -10.79 -1.72
CA ASN A 291 -16.09 -11.47 -0.44
C ASN A 291 -14.68 -11.23 0.07
N ALA A 292 -13.66 -11.23 -0.80
CA ALA A 292 -12.29 -10.88 -0.41
C ALA A 292 -12.20 -9.46 0.15
N ALA A 293 -12.83 -8.49 -0.50
CA ALA A 293 -12.89 -7.11 -0.02
C ALA A 293 -13.60 -6.97 1.33
N LEU A 294 -14.68 -7.74 1.56
CA LEU A 294 -15.37 -7.77 2.85
C LEU A 294 -14.47 -8.31 3.97
N MET A 295 -13.67 -9.36 3.68
CA MET A 295 -12.70 -9.92 4.65
C MET A 295 -11.61 -8.90 4.98
N GLU A 296 -11.12 -8.17 3.97
CA GLU A 296 -10.17 -7.07 4.17
C GLU A 296 -10.80 -5.95 5.02
N ALA A 297 -12.04 -5.56 4.74
CA ALA A 297 -12.75 -4.55 5.53
C ALA A 297 -12.91 -4.98 7.00
N ALA A 298 -13.24 -6.24 7.27
CA ALA A 298 -13.32 -6.79 8.61
C ALA A 298 -11.96 -6.74 9.33
N PHE A 299 -10.90 -7.19 8.68
CA PHE A 299 -9.54 -7.17 9.23
C PHE A 299 -9.05 -5.74 9.52
N MET A 300 -9.33 -4.79 8.62
CA MET A 300 -8.92 -3.39 8.78
C MET A 300 -9.55 -2.71 10.00
N THR A 301 -10.69 -3.20 10.53
CA THR A 301 -11.21 -2.72 11.82
C THR A 301 -10.21 -2.98 12.96
N GLY A 302 -9.48 -4.10 12.89
CA GLY A 302 -8.42 -4.45 13.83
C GLY A 302 -7.19 -3.56 13.67
N LEU A 303 -6.80 -3.21 12.45
CA LEU A 303 -5.72 -2.25 12.18
C LEU A 303 -6.05 -0.88 12.77
N GLU A 304 -7.23 -0.35 12.47
CA GLU A 304 -7.68 0.97 12.94
C GLU A 304 -7.82 1.02 14.46
N ARG A 305 -8.38 -0.01 15.09
CA ARG A 305 -8.50 -0.10 16.56
C ARG A 305 -7.13 -0.06 17.25
N ASN A 306 -6.10 -0.57 16.61
CA ASN A 306 -4.74 -0.65 17.10
C ASN A 306 -3.81 0.39 16.46
N ALA A 307 -4.30 1.58 16.11
CA ALA A 307 -3.51 2.62 15.45
C ALA A 307 -2.33 3.16 16.28
N ASP A 308 -2.29 2.86 17.57
CA ASP A 308 -1.16 3.12 18.46
C ASP A 308 0.02 2.15 18.24
N VAL A 309 -0.21 1.04 17.55
CA VAL A 309 0.78 0.04 17.13
C VAL A 309 0.91 0.00 15.62
N VAL A 310 -0.20 -0.12 14.88
CA VAL A 310 -0.23 -0.16 13.42
C VAL A 310 -0.27 1.27 12.90
N HIS A 311 0.88 1.79 12.50
CA HIS A 311 0.99 3.19 12.05
C HIS A 311 0.64 3.37 10.58
N MET A 312 0.87 2.35 9.75
CA MET A 312 0.64 2.39 8.31
C MET A 312 0.14 1.05 7.81
N ALA A 313 -0.67 1.10 6.75
CA ALA A 313 -1.12 -0.08 6.02
C ALA A 313 -1.26 0.25 4.54
N THR A 314 -0.72 -0.59 3.65
CA THR A 314 -0.76 -0.40 2.20
C THR A 314 -1.16 -1.68 1.50
N TYR A 315 -2.17 -1.58 0.64
CA TYR A 315 -2.56 -2.68 -0.22
C TYR A 315 -1.51 -2.92 -1.32
N ALA A 316 -1.22 -4.16 -1.63
CA ALA A 316 -0.29 -4.54 -2.69
C ALA A 316 -0.74 -5.82 -3.42
N PRO A 317 -0.42 -5.92 -4.75
CA PRO A 317 0.07 -4.87 -5.65
C PRO A 317 -1.01 -3.84 -6.02
N LEU A 318 -0.59 -2.70 -6.60
CA LEU A 318 -1.51 -1.61 -6.95
C LEU A 318 -2.13 -1.78 -8.34
N PHE A 319 -1.34 -2.14 -9.35
CA PHE A 319 -1.75 -2.10 -10.74
C PHE A 319 -1.47 -3.40 -11.49
N ALA A 320 -2.46 -3.83 -12.29
CA ALA A 320 -2.24 -4.87 -13.28
C ALA A 320 -2.94 -4.56 -14.60
N HIS A 321 -2.21 -4.74 -15.71
CA HIS A 321 -2.79 -4.75 -17.04
C HIS A 321 -3.55 -6.07 -17.27
N VAL A 322 -4.79 -6.00 -17.77
CA VAL A 322 -5.67 -7.18 -17.92
C VAL A 322 -5.09 -8.29 -18.78
N GLU A 323 -4.23 -7.96 -19.74
CA GLU A 323 -3.57 -8.93 -20.60
C GLU A 323 -2.13 -9.26 -20.17
N GLY A 324 -1.49 -8.41 -19.33
CA GLY A 324 -0.06 -8.50 -19.00
C GLY A 324 0.27 -8.69 -17.53
N TRP A 325 -0.69 -9.05 -16.70
CA TRP A 325 -0.48 -9.23 -15.26
C TRP A 325 0.45 -10.40 -14.93
N GLN A 326 1.32 -10.20 -13.96
CA GLN A 326 2.25 -11.23 -13.45
C GLN A 326 1.82 -11.78 -12.09
N TRP A 327 1.02 -11.03 -11.35
CA TRP A 327 0.50 -11.36 -10.04
C TRP A 327 -0.97 -10.91 -9.92
N ARG A 328 -1.69 -11.45 -8.98
CA ARG A 328 -3.00 -10.99 -8.54
C ARG A 328 -3.28 -11.53 -7.12
N PRO A 329 -4.15 -10.90 -6.32
CA PRO A 329 -5.04 -9.78 -6.69
C PRO A 329 -4.28 -8.46 -6.81
N ASP A 330 -4.85 -7.50 -7.56
CA ASP A 330 -4.33 -6.14 -7.73
C ASP A 330 -5.44 -5.12 -7.45
N LEU A 331 -5.10 -3.96 -6.91
CA LEU A 331 -6.09 -3.00 -6.45
C LEU A 331 -6.84 -2.31 -7.60
N ILE A 332 -6.13 -2.02 -8.69
CA ILE A 332 -6.62 -1.31 -9.87
C ILE A 332 -6.21 -2.11 -11.12
N TRP A 333 -7.21 -2.56 -11.86
CA TRP A 333 -6.98 -3.20 -13.15
C TRP A 333 -7.14 -2.20 -14.27
N PHE A 334 -6.41 -2.37 -15.37
CA PHE A 334 -6.49 -1.47 -16.50
C PHE A 334 -6.19 -2.17 -17.83
N ASP A 335 -6.71 -1.59 -18.91
CA ASP A 335 -6.27 -1.84 -20.28
C ASP A 335 -5.56 -0.60 -20.84
N ASN A 336 -5.37 -0.54 -22.15
CA ASN A 336 -4.70 0.59 -22.78
C ASN A 336 -5.51 1.90 -22.73
N LEU A 337 -6.81 1.86 -22.42
CA LEU A 337 -7.72 3.01 -22.52
C LEU A 337 -8.52 3.26 -21.23
N ASN A 338 -8.69 2.24 -20.41
CA ASN A 338 -9.61 2.26 -19.27
C ASN A 338 -8.89 1.76 -18.01
N SER A 339 -9.40 2.18 -16.86
CA SER A 339 -9.02 1.63 -15.56
C SER A 339 -10.26 1.27 -14.75
N VAL A 340 -10.15 0.27 -13.90
CA VAL A 340 -11.24 -0.21 -13.04
C VAL A 340 -10.79 -0.27 -11.59
N ARG A 341 -11.63 0.24 -10.72
CA ARG A 341 -11.48 0.19 -9.26
C ARG A 341 -12.14 -1.08 -8.75
N THR A 342 -11.35 -1.92 -8.07
CA THR A 342 -11.86 -3.18 -7.52
C THR A 342 -12.72 -2.95 -6.28
N CYS A 343 -13.37 -4.01 -5.77
CA CYS A 343 -14.08 -3.94 -4.49
C CYS A 343 -13.11 -3.60 -3.35
N SER A 344 -11.91 -4.17 -3.35
CA SER A 344 -10.83 -3.86 -2.39
C SER A 344 -10.39 -2.40 -2.45
N TYR A 345 -10.39 -1.78 -3.64
CA TYR A 345 -10.10 -0.36 -3.79
C TYR A 345 -11.07 0.50 -2.97
N TYR A 346 -12.37 0.21 -3.06
CA TYR A 346 -13.36 0.98 -2.31
C TYR A 346 -13.24 0.78 -0.80
N VAL A 347 -12.83 -0.39 -0.34
CA VAL A 347 -12.52 -0.61 1.08
C VAL A 347 -11.38 0.29 1.52
N GLN A 348 -10.25 0.31 0.78
CA GLN A 348 -9.10 1.17 1.08
C GLN A 348 -9.51 2.66 1.10
N GLN A 349 -10.28 3.10 0.10
CA GLN A 349 -10.77 4.47 0.00
C GLN A 349 -11.67 4.86 1.18
N LEU A 350 -12.60 4.00 1.58
CA LEU A 350 -13.51 4.26 2.71
C LEU A 350 -12.74 4.42 4.02
N TYR A 351 -11.72 3.59 4.27
CA TYR A 351 -10.87 3.74 5.45
C TYR A 351 -10.02 5.01 5.38
N SER A 352 -9.38 5.29 4.25
CA SER A 352 -8.51 6.46 4.10
C SER A 352 -9.27 7.77 4.24
N HIS A 353 -10.44 7.89 3.64
CA HIS A 353 -11.28 9.11 3.73
C HIS A 353 -11.90 9.31 5.11
N ASN A 354 -11.97 8.27 5.92
CA ASN A 354 -12.65 8.27 7.21
C ASN A 354 -11.75 7.75 8.34
N LYS A 355 -10.48 8.09 8.31
CA LYS A 355 -9.47 7.62 9.28
C LYS A 355 -9.62 8.22 10.68
N GLY A 356 -10.28 9.39 10.79
CA GLY A 356 -10.35 10.12 12.05
C GLY A 356 -9.00 10.62 12.57
N THR A 357 -9.00 11.16 13.78
CA THR A 357 -7.80 11.64 14.49
C THR A 357 -7.54 10.89 15.80
N HIS A 358 -8.54 10.23 16.35
CA HIS A 358 -8.46 9.47 17.61
C HIS A 358 -9.27 8.19 17.50
N VAL A 359 -8.73 7.10 18.00
CA VAL A 359 -9.47 5.84 18.14
C VAL A 359 -10.42 5.96 19.31
N LEU A 360 -11.67 5.53 19.12
CA LEU A 360 -12.67 5.40 20.16
C LEU A 360 -12.78 3.93 20.57
N PRO A 361 -12.72 3.61 21.88
CA PRO A 361 -12.97 2.25 22.33
C PRO A 361 -14.40 1.81 21.93
N LEU A 362 -14.49 0.75 21.14
CA LEU A 362 -15.76 0.12 20.76
C LEU A 362 -15.76 -1.32 21.25
N THR A 363 -16.75 -1.68 22.04
CA THR A 363 -16.82 -3.01 22.66
C THR A 363 -18.21 -3.61 22.56
N MET A 364 -18.28 -4.92 22.47
CA MET A 364 -19.46 -5.76 22.64
C MET A 364 -19.17 -6.69 23.82
N ASP A 365 -20.00 -6.68 24.85
CA ASP A 365 -19.79 -7.43 26.08
C ASP A 365 -18.38 -7.23 26.70
N LYS A 366 -17.93 -5.98 26.71
CA LYS A 366 -16.59 -5.56 27.21
C LYS A 366 -15.39 -6.10 26.42
N LYS A 367 -15.60 -6.75 25.27
CA LYS A 367 -14.55 -7.22 24.36
C LYS A 367 -14.55 -6.40 23.09
N ALA A 368 -13.38 -6.27 22.45
CA ALA A 368 -13.29 -5.69 21.11
C ALA A 368 -14.16 -6.47 20.12
N VAL A 369 -14.76 -5.78 19.18
CA VAL A 369 -15.60 -6.40 18.14
C VAL A 369 -14.71 -6.86 16.98
N SER A 370 -14.31 -8.11 17.01
CA SER A 370 -13.29 -8.69 16.14
C SER A 370 -13.61 -10.12 15.66
N GLY A 371 -14.91 -10.44 15.53
CA GLY A 371 -15.37 -11.74 15.04
C GLY A 371 -15.15 -12.89 16.01
N GLN A 372 -14.94 -12.60 17.30
CA GLN A 372 -14.76 -13.62 18.34
C GLN A 372 -16.07 -14.38 18.59
N GLU A 373 -15.95 -15.50 19.33
CA GLU A 373 -17.11 -16.27 19.77
C GLU A 373 -18.15 -15.38 20.47
N GLY A 374 -19.40 -15.52 20.09
CA GLY A 374 -20.54 -14.73 20.57
C GLY A 374 -20.71 -13.37 19.86
N GLN A 375 -19.88 -13.04 18.89
CA GLN A 375 -20.01 -11.81 18.10
C GLN A 375 -20.61 -12.04 16.70
N ASP A 376 -21.00 -13.27 16.38
CA ASP A 376 -21.73 -13.69 15.17
C ASP A 376 -21.14 -13.14 13.84
N GLY A 377 -19.80 -13.05 13.76
CA GLY A 377 -19.11 -12.57 12.58
C GLY A 377 -19.14 -11.04 12.39
N LEU A 378 -19.42 -10.30 13.46
CA LEU A 378 -19.28 -8.84 13.47
C LEU A 378 -17.85 -8.41 13.76
N PHE A 379 -17.38 -7.43 12.98
CA PHE A 379 -16.11 -6.73 13.17
C PHE A 379 -16.38 -5.25 13.17
N ALA A 380 -15.81 -4.50 14.11
CA ALA A 380 -16.05 -3.07 14.15
C ALA A 380 -14.91 -2.26 14.74
N SER A 381 -14.78 -1.03 14.27
CA SER A 381 -13.94 0.02 14.84
C SER A 381 -14.68 1.34 14.89
N ALA A 382 -14.22 2.23 15.74
CA ALA A 382 -14.77 3.59 15.84
C ALA A 382 -13.64 4.60 16.01
N VAL A 383 -13.79 5.76 15.36
CA VAL A 383 -12.86 6.87 15.47
C VAL A 383 -13.60 8.20 15.67
N TRP A 384 -12.90 9.13 16.27
CA TRP A 384 -13.30 10.53 16.32
C TRP A 384 -12.45 11.34 15.37
N ASP A 385 -13.08 12.12 14.51
CA ASP A 385 -12.43 13.15 13.71
C ASP A 385 -12.59 14.50 14.39
N LYS A 386 -11.46 15.06 14.86
CA LYS A 386 -11.43 16.33 15.56
C LYS A 386 -11.73 17.51 14.65
N ASP A 387 -11.29 17.43 13.40
CA ASP A 387 -11.36 18.52 12.43
C ASP A 387 -12.77 18.65 11.88
N GLU A 388 -13.39 17.53 11.56
CA GLU A 388 -14.79 17.47 11.12
C GLU A 388 -15.79 17.41 12.30
N LYS A 389 -15.30 17.21 13.52
CA LYS A 389 -16.11 17.00 14.73
C LYS A 389 -17.10 15.83 14.57
N ALA A 390 -16.63 14.75 14.02
CA ALA A 390 -17.46 13.61 13.65
C ALA A 390 -17.07 12.34 14.40
N CYS A 391 -18.08 11.57 14.84
CA CYS A 391 -17.93 10.17 15.21
C CYS A 391 -18.11 9.30 13.96
N ILE A 392 -17.20 8.39 13.74
CA ILE A 392 -17.23 7.47 12.59
C ILE A 392 -17.15 6.04 13.12
N VAL A 393 -18.12 5.22 12.75
CA VAL A 393 -18.19 3.81 13.13
C VAL A 393 -18.18 2.97 11.86
N LYS A 394 -17.30 1.99 11.80
CA LYS A 394 -17.17 1.04 10.70
C LYS A 394 -17.56 -0.34 11.21
N ILE A 395 -18.47 -1.02 10.51
CA ILE A 395 -18.96 -2.34 10.89
C ILE A 395 -18.95 -3.25 9.65
N ALA A 396 -18.34 -4.42 9.76
CA ALA A 396 -18.45 -5.50 8.79
C ALA A 396 -19.30 -6.63 9.42
N ASN A 397 -20.39 -6.99 8.76
CA ASN A 397 -21.14 -8.21 9.02
C ASN A 397 -20.68 -9.28 8.03
N THR A 398 -19.86 -10.22 8.50
CA THR A 398 -19.32 -11.31 7.67
C THR A 398 -20.17 -12.57 7.71
N SER A 399 -21.29 -12.56 8.47
CA SER A 399 -22.21 -13.69 8.57
C SER A 399 -23.24 -13.73 7.43
N ASP A 400 -23.89 -14.87 7.28
CA ASP A 400 -24.96 -15.09 6.29
C ASP A 400 -26.35 -14.63 6.79
N LYS A 401 -26.38 -13.96 7.93
CA LYS A 401 -27.63 -13.51 8.57
C LYS A 401 -27.65 -11.99 8.75
N ALA A 402 -28.83 -11.41 8.61
CA ALA A 402 -29.07 -10.07 9.08
C ALA A 402 -28.97 -10.02 10.62
N GLN A 403 -28.41 -8.93 11.14
CA GLN A 403 -28.18 -8.79 12.59
C GLN A 403 -28.66 -7.42 13.07
N PRO A 404 -29.49 -7.38 14.13
CA PRO A 404 -29.80 -6.15 14.79
C PRO A 404 -28.57 -5.65 15.57
N VAL A 405 -28.15 -4.43 15.31
CA VAL A 405 -27.01 -3.79 15.96
C VAL A 405 -27.45 -2.50 16.61
N SER A 406 -27.13 -2.34 17.89
CA SER A 406 -27.34 -1.13 18.65
C SER A 406 -26.00 -0.58 19.12
N VAL A 407 -25.64 0.63 18.68
CA VAL A 407 -24.40 1.31 19.06
C VAL A 407 -24.72 2.49 19.95
N THR A 408 -24.26 2.45 21.22
CA THR A 408 -24.43 3.55 22.17
C THR A 408 -23.16 4.39 22.23
N PHE A 409 -23.28 5.68 21.95
CA PHE A 409 -22.20 6.66 22.06
C PHE A 409 -22.13 7.20 23.49
N ASN A 410 -21.15 6.74 24.26
CA ASN A 410 -20.93 7.16 25.64
C ASN A 410 -19.99 8.38 25.70
N GLY A 411 -20.02 9.11 26.84
CA GLY A 411 -19.14 10.24 27.09
C GLY A 411 -19.56 11.56 26.42
N LEU A 412 -20.68 11.59 25.72
CA LEU A 412 -21.28 12.83 25.23
C LEU A 412 -21.81 13.65 26.40
N LYS A 413 -21.57 14.97 26.41
CA LYS A 413 -22.20 15.89 27.36
C LYS A 413 -23.70 16.00 27.03
N LYS A 414 -24.52 16.38 28.01
CA LYS A 414 -25.97 16.59 27.78
C LYS A 414 -26.30 17.61 26.69
N SER A 415 -25.38 18.55 26.44
CA SER A 415 -25.49 19.54 25.37
C SER A 415 -25.06 19.03 24.01
N ASP A 416 -24.33 17.91 23.96
CA ASP A 416 -23.76 17.38 22.73
C ASP A 416 -24.84 16.57 21.99
N LYS A 417 -25.08 16.91 20.74
CA LYS A 417 -25.98 16.16 19.85
C LYS A 417 -25.19 15.68 18.64
N LEU A 418 -25.38 14.44 18.28
CA LEU A 418 -24.92 13.89 17.01
C LEU A 418 -26.05 14.11 15.99
N VAL A 419 -25.70 14.66 14.86
CA VAL A 419 -26.62 15.04 13.77
C VAL A 419 -26.01 14.70 12.41
N GLU A 420 -26.76 14.94 11.34
CA GLU A 420 -26.30 14.76 9.96
C GLU A 420 -25.70 13.36 9.74
N GLY A 421 -26.42 12.34 10.17
CA GLY A 421 -25.97 10.96 10.04
C GLY A 421 -25.91 10.52 8.57
N LYS A 422 -24.75 10.04 8.16
CA LYS A 422 -24.51 9.41 6.87
C LYS A 422 -24.16 7.94 7.05
N CYS A 423 -24.69 7.13 6.15
CA CYS A 423 -24.43 5.71 6.06
C CYS A 423 -23.85 5.42 4.69
N ILE A 424 -22.64 4.85 4.64
CA ILE A 424 -22.02 4.42 3.38
C ILE A 424 -21.93 2.90 3.41
N THR A 425 -22.58 2.25 2.46
CA THR A 425 -22.69 0.79 2.38
C THR A 425 -21.93 0.25 1.17
N LEU A 426 -21.12 -0.77 1.38
CA LEU A 426 -20.53 -1.61 0.35
C LEU A 426 -21.08 -3.03 0.50
N GLN A 427 -21.83 -3.49 -0.50
CA GLN A 427 -22.56 -4.76 -0.46
C GLN A 427 -22.72 -5.35 -1.85
N SER A 428 -22.76 -6.68 -1.93
CA SER A 428 -23.19 -7.44 -3.10
C SER A 428 -23.98 -8.67 -2.67
N ALA A 429 -25.04 -8.98 -3.44
CA ALA A 429 -25.79 -10.23 -3.26
C ALA A 429 -24.99 -11.44 -3.79
N ASP A 430 -24.10 -11.22 -4.74
CA ASP A 430 -23.18 -12.21 -5.29
C ASP A 430 -21.78 -11.95 -4.70
N LEU A 431 -21.32 -12.87 -3.86
CA LEU A 431 -20.03 -12.75 -3.18
C LEU A 431 -18.84 -12.93 -4.10
N ASP A 432 -19.03 -13.62 -5.21
CA ASP A 432 -18.02 -13.84 -6.25
C ASP A 432 -17.98 -12.71 -7.29
N LYS A 433 -18.83 -11.71 -7.13
CA LYS A 433 -18.88 -10.57 -8.05
C LYS A 433 -17.71 -9.65 -7.88
N ASP A 434 -17.20 -9.17 -9.00
CA ASP A 434 -16.13 -8.18 -9.10
C ASP A 434 -16.50 -7.04 -10.06
N ASN A 435 -15.73 -5.98 -10.03
CA ASN A 435 -15.73 -4.95 -11.06
C ASN A 435 -14.72 -5.33 -12.15
N THR A 436 -15.10 -5.20 -13.39
CA THR A 436 -14.26 -5.51 -14.57
C THR A 436 -14.15 -4.30 -15.50
N VAL A 437 -13.26 -4.35 -16.46
CA VAL A 437 -13.14 -3.26 -17.46
C VAL A 437 -14.43 -3.05 -18.21
N GLU A 438 -15.16 -4.14 -18.53
CA GLU A 438 -16.47 -4.09 -19.23
C GLU A 438 -17.58 -3.57 -18.29
N HIS A 439 -17.47 -3.85 -17.00
CA HIS A 439 -18.46 -3.49 -15.98
C HIS A 439 -17.81 -2.86 -14.75
N PRO A 440 -17.28 -1.63 -14.85
CA PRO A 440 -16.40 -1.06 -13.84
C PRO A 440 -17.10 -0.61 -12.54
N ASN A 441 -18.40 -0.48 -12.53
CA ASN A 441 -19.19 0.09 -11.44
C ASN A 441 -20.31 -0.80 -10.93
N VAL A 442 -20.14 -2.13 -10.98
CA VAL A 442 -21.16 -3.08 -10.49
C VAL A 442 -21.27 -3.00 -8.97
N ILE A 443 -20.15 -2.90 -8.30
CA ILE A 443 -20.06 -2.79 -6.84
C ILE A 443 -19.34 -1.49 -6.50
N THR A 444 -20.09 -0.53 -5.95
CA THR A 444 -19.60 0.77 -5.52
C THR A 444 -20.23 1.16 -4.19
N PRO A 445 -19.57 1.97 -3.36
CA PRO A 445 -20.17 2.50 -2.15
C PRO A 445 -21.46 3.26 -2.45
N LYS A 446 -22.49 3.01 -1.63
CA LYS A 446 -23.78 3.71 -1.71
C LYS A 446 -24.00 4.51 -0.44
N GLU A 447 -24.26 5.80 -0.60
CA GLU A 447 -24.56 6.71 0.50
C GLU A 447 -26.06 6.85 0.72
N SER A 448 -26.46 6.91 1.98
CA SER A 448 -27.81 7.24 2.43
C SER A 448 -27.77 8.01 3.74
N ASP A 449 -28.87 8.65 4.09
CA ASP A 449 -29.03 9.27 5.40
C ASP A 449 -29.36 8.21 6.44
N VAL A 450 -28.92 8.43 7.68
CA VAL A 450 -29.23 7.60 8.83
C VAL A 450 -29.55 8.48 10.04
N THR A 451 -30.53 8.06 10.83
CA THR A 451 -30.93 8.79 12.04
C THR A 451 -30.35 8.12 13.27
N ILE A 452 -30.10 8.96 14.30
CA ILE A 452 -29.67 8.52 15.62
C ILE A 452 -30.70 8.97 16.65
N GLU A 453 -31.09 8.12 17.57
CA GLU A 453 -32.02 8.41 18.64
C GLU A 453 -31.27 8.75 19.92
N GLY A 454 -31.20 10.05 20.26
CA GLY A 454 -30.40 10.51 21.39
C GLY A 454 -28.90 10.25 21.14
N ASN A 455 -28.36 9.23 21.80
CA ASN A 455 -26.98 8.76 21.65
C ASN A 455 -26.93 7.29 21.21
N VAL A 456 -28.00 6.75 20.63
CA VAL A 456 -28.09 5.35 20.23
C VAL A 456 -28.39 5.25 18.72
N LEU A 457 -27.56 4.54 18.02
CA LEU A 457 -27.78 4.12 16.64
C LEU A 457 -28.36 2.70 16.66
N ASN A 458 -29.59 2.54 16.18
CA ASN A 458 -30.23 1.24 16.00
C ASN A 458 -30.35 0.94 14.51
N VAL A 459 -29.74 -0.15 14.07
CA VAL A 459 -29.73 -0.56 12.66
C VAL A 459 -29.86 -2.08 12.53
N GLU A 460 -30.39 -2.52 11.41
CA GLU A 460 -30.32 -3.92 10.99
C GLU A 460 -29.24 -4.05 9.94
N MET A 461 -28.15 -4.72 10.29
CA MET A 461 -27.03 -4.98 9.39
C MET A 461 -27.39 -6.14 8.45
N ALA A 462 -27.49 -5.88 7.17
CA ALA A 462 -27.68 -6.93 6.17
C ALA A 462 -26.53 -7.96 6.21
N PRO A 463 -26.76 -9.21 5.78
CA PRO A 463 -25.69 -10.20 5.68
C PRO A 463 -24.63 -9.75 4.69
N LYS A 464 -23.39 -10.17 4.91
CA LYS A 464 -22.26 -9.91 4.00
C LYS A 464 -22.18 -8.45 3.57
N THR A 465 -22.05 -7.55 4.54
CA THR A 465 -22.09 -6.10 4.31
C THR A 465 -20.99 -5.40 5.07
N PHE A 466 -20.34 -4.43 4.45
CA PHE A 466 -19.51 -3.44 5.13
C PHE A 466 -20.20 -2.08 5.11
N VAL A 467 -20.33 -1.46 6.29
CA VAL A 467 -20.99 -0.17 6.45
C VAL A 467 -20.14 0.77 7.28
N LEU A 468 -20.16 2.02 6.89
CA LEU A 468 -19.58 3.13 7.61
C LEU A 468 -20.71 4.10 8.00
N TYR A 469 -20.79 4.42 9.30
CA TYR A 469 -21.69 5.43 9.84
C TYR A 469 -20.89 6.64 10.30
N LYS A 470 -21.28 7.83 9.87
CA LYS A 470 -20.64 9.09 10.23
C LYS A 470 -21.68 10.06 10.79
N PHE A 471 -21.43 10.56 11.97
CA PHE A 471 -22.30 11.53 12.67
C PHE A 471 -21.48 12.76 13.05
N VAL A 472 -21.94 13.92 12.64
CA VAL A 472 -21.32 15.20 12.99
C VAL A 472 -21.87 15.68 14.32
N LYS A 473 -21.02 16.18 15.20
CA LYS A 473 -21.44 16.83 16.44
C LYS A 473 -21.99 18.21 16.13
N ALA A 474 -23.24 18.47 16.53
CA ALA A 474 -23.85 19.79 16.38
C ALA A 474 -23.01 20.87 17.07
N SER A 475 -22.74 21.95 16.36
CA SER A 475 -22.14 23.14 16.95
C SER A 475 -23.21 23.82 17.83
N ASN A 476 -22.94 24.00 19.09
CA ASN A 476 -23.74 24.92 19.87
C ASN A 476 -23.59 26.34 19.28
N LYS A 477 -24.66 26.84 18.68
CA LYS A 477 -24.71 28.26 18.29
C LYS A 477 -24.79 29.13 19.53
#